data_4f3b5093833521dc6e45461ec4fc438e
#
_entry.id   4f3b5093833521dc6e45461ec4fc438e
#
_cell.length_a   1.000
_cell.length_b   1.000
_cell.length_c   1.000
_cell.angle_alpha   90.00
_cell.angle_beta   90.00
_cell.angle_gamma   90.00
#
_symmetry.space_group_name_H-M   'P 1'
#
loop_
_entity.id
_entity.type
_entity.pdbx_description
1 polymer ?
#
loop_
_entity_poly.entity_id
_entity_poly.type
_entity_poly.pdbx_seq_one_letter_code
_entity_poly.pdbx_strand_id
1 'polypeptide(L)'
;LTEGITGTEVANALIAQGVNAPIVLCCSKINYREQTYPENVIFLDKPIKVAELGQSIDHALDIMSKAVPLIELREDEDTVYVTEPDILYAEEEGRNVIVTLKDGRTVKVATTAINLFSQIENHPTFFAPTVKTILNGRYMEKLGFRKVIMCDGKKFALHRDCVAYAKQLLAEYHA
;
A
#
# COMPACT_ATOMS: atom_id res chain seq x y z
N LEU A 1 -31.34 -14.41 25.11
CA LEU A 1 -30.93 -13.30 24.22
C LEU A 1 -29.48 -13.00 24.54
N THR A 2 -28.57 -13.60 23.79
CA THR A 2 -27.15 -13.22 23.81
C THR A 2 -27.03 -11.83 23.21
N GLU A 3 -26.66 -10.83 24.02
CA GLU A 3 -26.21 -9.52 23.56
C GLU A 3 -24.87 -9.73 22.82
N GLY A 4 -24.95 -10.08 21.55
CA GLY A 4 -23.78 -10.22 20.68
C GLY A 4 -23.54 -8.90 19.94
N ILE A 5 -22.27 -8.58 19.70
CA ILE A 5 -21.85 -7.48 18.83
C ILE A 5 -22.51 -7.66 17.46
N THR A 6 -23.15 -6.63 16.94
CA THR A 6 -23.78 -6.65 15.62
C THR A 6 -22.74 -6.51 14.49
N GLY A 7 -23.07 -7.03 13.30
CA GLY A 7 -22.18 -6.88 12.13
C GLY A 7 -21.89 -5.41 11.78
N THR A 8 -22.85 -4.52 12.03
CA THR A 8 -22.69 -3.07 11.81
C THR A 8 -21.72 -2.44 12.81
N GLU A 9 -21.74 -2.88 14.08
CA GLU A 9 -20.76 -2.43 15.08
C GLU A 9 -19.35 -2.89 14.74
N VAL A 10 -19.19 -4.13 14.25
CA VAL A 10 -17.90 -4.63 13.76
C VAL A 10 -17.42 -3.82 12.57
N ALA A 11 -18.29 -3.56 11.57
CA ALA A 11 -17.92 -2.75 10.41
C ALA A 11 -17.49 -1.33 10.82
N ASN A 12 -18.22 -0.68 11.71
CA ASN A 12 -17.87 0.65 12.21
C ASN A 12 -16.52 0.66 12.95
N ALA A 13 -16.24 -0.37 13.75
CA ALA A 13 -14.96 -0.50 14.44
C ALA A 13 -13.80 -0.68 13.46
N LEU A 14 -13.96 -1.49 12.42
CA LEU A 14 -12.94 -1.68 11.36
C LEU A 14 -12.70 -0.38 10.59
N ILE A 15 -13.75 0.34 10.22
CA ILE A 15 -13.65 1.64 9.54
C ILE A 15 -12.92 2.66 10.42
N ALA A 16 -13.24 2.71 11.71
CA ALA A 16 -12.56 3.60 12.66
C ALA A 16 -11.06 3.30 12.82
N GLN A 17 -10.65 2.06 12.53
CA GLN A 17 -9.24 1.63 12.49
C GLN A 17 -8.57 1.87 11.12
N GLY A 18 -9.28 2.50 10.18
CA GLY A 18 -8.74 2.80 8.84
C GLY A 18 -8.76 1.62 7.87
N VAL A 19 -9.54 0.58 8.12
CA VAL A 19 -9.67 -0.55 7.21
C VAL A 19 -10.44 -0.13 5.96
N ASN A 20 -9.78 -0.15 4.80
CA ASN A 20 -10.35 0.19 3.49
C ASN A 20 -10.73 -1.05 2.65
N ALA A 21 -10.55 -2.25 3.19
CA ALA A 21 -10.99 -3.48 2.53
C ALA A 21 -12.52 -3.50 2.38
N PRO A 22 -13.07 -4.14 1.34
CA PRO A 22 -14.52 -4.28 1.21
C PRO A 22 -15.09 -5.15 2.32
N ILE A 23 -16.15 -4.66 2.94
CA ILE A 23 -16.87 -5.32 4.03
C ILE A 23 -18.26 -5.69 3.53
N VAL A 24 -18.56 -6.98 3.44
CA VAL A 24 -19.89 -7.46 3.03
C VAL A 24 -20.71 -7.84 4.25
N LEU A 25 -21.79 -7.11 4.49
CA LEU A 25 -22.73 -7.34 5.59
C LEU A 25 -23.98 -8.07 5.09
N CYS A 26 -24.18 -9.30 5.56
CA CYS A 26 -25.38 -10.08 5.27
C CYS A 26 -26.46 -9.83 6.34
N CYS A 27 -27.51 -9.12 5.98
CA CYS A 27 -28.56 -8.67 6.92
C CYS A 27 -29.95 -9.17 6.56
N SER A 28 -30.79 -9.42 7.59
CA SER A 28 -32.20 -9.76 7.41
C SER A 28 -33.17 -8.61 7.75
N LYS A 29 -32.65 -7.47 8.23
CA LYS A 29 -33.43 -6.32 8.69
C LYS A 29 -33.10 -5.06 7.88
N ILE A 30 -34.14 -4.29 7.53
CA ILE A 30 -34.05 -3.10 6.68
C ILE A 30 -33.44 -1.88 7.40
N ASN A 31 -33.48 -1.84 8.74
CA ASN A 31 -33.12 -0.65 9.54
C ASN A 31 -31.64 -0.21 9.46
N TYR A 32 -30.73 -1.05 8.95
CA TYR A 32 -29.32 -0.67 8.78
C TYR A 32 -29.11 0.33 7.64
N ARG A 33 -30.08 0.48 6.71
CA ARG A 33 -30.02 1.43 5.59
C ARG A 33 -30.27 2.89 6.00
N GLU A 34 -30.67 3.14 7.23
CA GLU A 34 -30.89 4.48 7.77
C GLU A 34 -29.57 5.18 8.12
N GLN A 35 -28.45 4.45 8.19
CA GLN A 35 -27.12 4.97 8.45
C GLN A 35 -26.33 5.12 7.15
N THR A 36 -25.51 6.15 7.07
CA THR A 36 -24.57 6.34 5.96
C THR A 36 -23.30 5.55 6.24
N TYR A 37 -22.91 4.70 5.30
CA TYR A 37 -21.67 3.93 5.35
C TYR A 37 -20.73 4.35 4.21
N PRO A 38 -19.40 4.19 4.38
CA PRO A 38 -18.44 4.36 3.31
C PRO A 38 -18.69 3.39 2.14
N GLU A 39 -18.16 3.71 0.96
CA GLU A 39 -18.34 2.93 -0.27
C GLU A 39 -17.79 1.49 -0.17
N ASN A 40 -16.88 1.21 0.75
CA ASN A 40 -16.33 -0.12 0.98
C ASN A 40 -17.25 -1.03 1.81
N VAL A 41 -18.42 -0.55 2.27
CA VAL A 41 -19.42 -1.38 2.96
C VAL A 41 -20.54 -1.75 2.00
N ILE A 42 -20.66 -3.04 1.73
CA ILE A 42 -21.64 -3.63 0.80
C ILE A 42 -22.68 -4.39 1.62
N PHE A 43 -23.95 -4.15 1.37
CA PHE A 43 -25.05 -4.85 2.04
C PHE A 43 -25.65 -5.93 1.15
N LEU A 44 -25.85 -7.11 1.72
CA LEU A 44 -26.49 -8.25 1.07
C LEU A 44 -27.68 -8.72 1.90
N ASP A 45 -28.88 -8.63 1.31
CA ASP A 45 -30.12 -8.98 2.00
C ASP A 45 -30.34 -10.49 2.08
N LYS A 46 -30.87 -10.95 3.22
CA LYS A 46 -31.31 -12.34 3.39
C LYS A 46 -32.80 -12.47 3.05
N PRO A 47 -33.23 -13.53 2.30
CA PRO A 47 -32.44 -14.66 1.77
C PRO A 47 -31.51 -14.25 0.62
N ILE A 48 -30.26 -14.74 0.67
CA ILE A 48 -29.25 -14.38 -0.32
C ILE A 48 -29.59 -15.01 -1.68
N LYS A 49 -29.70 -14.16 -2.71
CA LYS A 49 -29.88 -14.60 -4.09
C LYS A 49 -28.53 -14.64 -4.81
N VAL A 50 -28.33 -15.66 -5.64
CA VAL A 50 -27.06 -15.88 -6.35
C VAL A 50 -26.65 -14.67 -7.20
N ALA A 51 -27.62 -14.02 -7.87
CA ALA A 51 -27.37 -12.83 -8.68
C ALA A 51 -26.87 -11.63 -7.83
N GLU A 52 -27.48 -11.39 -6.66
CA GLU A 52 -27.10 -10.31 -5.75
C GLU A 52 -25.74 -10.59 -5.10
N LEU A 53 -25.45 -11.86 -4.78
CA LEU A 53 -24.14 -12.26 -4.30
C LEU A 53 -23.05 -12.01 -5.36
N GLY A 54 -23.32 -12.38 -6.63
CA GLY A 54 -22.41 -12.11 -7.75
C GLY A 54 -22.08 -10.63 -7.88
N GLN A 55 -23.11 -9.77 -7.91
CA GLN A 55 -22.92 -8.30 -7.97
C GLN A 55 -22.13 -7.76 -6.77
N SER A 56 -22.37 -8.29 -5.57
CA SER A 56 -21.63 -7.88 -4.37
C SER A 56 -20.15 -8.29 -4.44
N ILE A 57 -19.86 -9.47 -5.00
CA ILE A 57 -18.48 -9.92 -5.23
C ILE A 57 -17.80 -9.05 -6.28
N ASP A 58 -18.45 -8.77 -7.42
CA ASP A 58 -17.92 -7.91 -8.47
C ASP A 58 -17.61 -6.51 -7.95
N HIS A 59 -18.52 -5.94 -7.13
CA HIS A 59 -18.31 -4.65 -6.49
C HIS A 59 -17.15 -4.70 -5.48
N ALA A 60 -17.03 -5.75 -4.68
CA ALA A 60 -15.91 -5.92 -3.75
C ALA A 60 -14.57 -6.02 -4.51
N LEU A 61 -14.52 -6.75 -5.61
CA LEU A 61 -13.34 -6.87 -6.47
C LEU A 61 -12.96 -5.52 -7.12
N ASP A 62 -13.96 -4.72 -7.53
CA ASP A 62 -13.73 -3.37 -8.06
C ASP A 62 -13.12 -2.44 -6.99
N ILE A 63 -13.65 -2.47 -5.76
CA ILE A 63 -13.07 -1.74 -4.62
C ILE A 63 -11.63 -2.19 -4.37
N MET A 64 -11.37 -3.50 -4.34
CA MET A 64 -10.02 -4.05 -4.13
C MET A 64 -9.06 -3.64 -5.24
N SER A 65 -9.52 -3.58 -6.48
CA SER A 65 -8.68 -3.16 -7.63
C SER A 65 -8.27 -1.68 -7.56
N LYS A 66 -9.08 -0.86 -6.88
CA LYS A 66 -8.83 0.57 -6.65
C LYS A 66 -8.07 0.84 -5.36
N ALA A 67 -8.04 -0.13 -4.44
CA ALA A 67 -7.30 -0.01 -3.20
C ALA A 67 -5.78 -0.02 -3.48
N VAL A 68 -5.07 0.95 -2.93
CA VAL A 68 -3.60 0.95 -2.99
C VAL A 68 -3.09 -0.17 -2.09
N PRO A 69 -2.32 -1.14 -2.62
CA PRO A 69 -1.80 -2.24 -1.81
C PRO A 69 -0.97 -1.72 -0.63
N LEU A 70 -1.20 -2.30 0.55
CA LEU A 70 -0.41 -1.99 1.74
C LEU A 70 0.89 -2.80 1.72
N ILE A 71 1.97 -2.13 2.05
CA ILE A 71 3.30 -2.72 2.27
C ILE A 71 3.50 -2.83 3.78
N GLU A 72 3.76 -4.05 4.24
CA GLU A 72 4.03 -4.36 5.64
C GLU A 72 5.52 -4.17 5.93
N LEU A 73 5.84 -3.26 6.85
CA LEU A 73 7.19 -3.02 7.34
C LEU A 73 7.26 -3.41 8.82
N ARG A 74 8.09 -4.39 9.16
CA ARG A 74 8.26 -4.87 10.55
C ARG A 74 9.40 -4.13 11.22
N GLU A 75 9.06 -3.31 12.20
CA GLU A 75 9.99 -2.56 13.03
C GLU A 75 10.02 -3.16 14.44
N ASP A 76 11.04 -3.95 14.76
CA ASP A 76 11.18 -4.71 16.01
C ASP A 76 9.92 -5.57 16.31
N GLU A 77 9.14 -5.24 17.34
CA GLU A 77 7.89 -5.95 17.71
C GLU A 77 6.65 -5.33 17.04
N ASP A 78 6.78 -4.15 16.41
CA ASP A 78 5.69 -3.43 15.78
C ASP A 78 5.63 -3.68 14.27
N THR A 79 4.45 -3.49 13.70
CA THR A 79 4.23 -3.54 12.25
C THR A 79 3.68 -2.22 11.77
N VAL A 80 4.37 -1.60 10.83
CA VAL A 80 3.95 -0.36 10.16
C VAL A 80 3.40 -0.71 8.79
N TYR A 81 2.17 -0.30 8.50
CA TYR A 81 1.56 -0.44 7.19
C TYR A 81 1.66 0.88 6.43
N VAL A 82 2.23 0.84 5.24
CA VAL A 82 2.39 1.99 4.35
C VAL A 82 1.94 1.64 2.95
N THR A 83 1.71 2.64 2.12
CA THR A 83 1.42 2.44 0.70
C THR A 83 2.66 2.73 -0.15
N GLU A 84 2.69 2.27 -1.41
CA GLU A 84 3.78 2.58 -2.34
C GLU A 84 4.08 4.09 -2.42
N PRO A 85 3.05 4.99 -2.53
CA PRO A 85 3.28 6.44 -2.54
C PRO A 85 3.83 7.04 -1.24
N ASP A 86 3.82 6.30 -0.13
CA ASP A 86 4.37 6.79 1.14
C ASP A 86 5.89 6.63 1.23
N ILE A 87 6.47 5.72 0.43
CA ILE A 87 7.90 5.38 0.49
C ILE A 87 8.67 6.21 -0.54
N LEU A 88 9.69 6.96 -0.09
CA LEU A 88 10.63 7.65 -0.96
C LEU A 88 11.75 6.70 -1.45
N TYR A 89 12.42 6.08 -0.51
CA TYR A 89 13.53 5.16 -0.77
C TYR A 89 13.83 4.32 0.48
N ALA A 90 14.66 3.30 0.31
CA ALA A 90 15.19 2.49 1.40
C ALA A 90 16.68 2.23 1.22
N GLU A 91 17.44 2.24 2.31
CA GLU A 91 18.90 2.03 2.32
C GLU A 91 19.28 0.98 3.36
N GLU A 92 20.15 0.06 2.98
CA GLU A 92 20.71 -0.92 3.90
C GLU A 92 21.81 -0.32 4.75
N GLU A 93 21.60 -0.31 6.07
CA GLU A 93 22.56 0.13 7.08
C GLU A 93 22.87 -1.02 8.06
N GLY A 94 24.03 -1.62 7.93
CA GLY A 94 24.45 -2.73 8.76
C GLY A 94 23.59 -3.98 8.52
N ARG A 95 22.73 -4.34 9.49
CA ARG A 95 21.82 -5.49 9.42
C ARG A 95 20.37 -5.09 9.22
N ASN A 96 20.12 -3.81 8.98
CA ASN A 96 18.78 -3.27 8.85
C ASN A 96 18.64 -2.51 7.53
N VAL A 97 17.41 -2.33 7.09
CA VAL A 97 17.04 -1.40 6.03
C VAL A 97 16.27 -0.26 6.66
N ILE A 98 16.71 0.96 6.38
CA ILE A 98 16.04 2.19 6.78
C ILE A 98 15.15 2.63 5.62
N VAL A 99 13.85 2.54 5.82
CA VAL A 99 12.83 3.00 4.86
C VAL A 99 12.48 4.44 5.18
N THR A 100 12.72 5.36 4.25
CA THR A 100 12.38 6.79 4.40
C THR A 100 11.02 7.05 3.77
N LEU A 101 10.11 7.60 4.57
CA LEU A 101 8.75 7.94 4.16
C LEU A 101 8.64 9.39 3.69
N LYS A 102 7.62 9.68 2.91
CA LYS A 102 7.33 11.01 2.36
C LYS A 102 7.09 12.08 3.42
N ASP A 103 6.57 11.69 4.57
CA ASP A 103 6.33 12.58 5.72
C ASP A 103 7.60 12.87 6.56
N GLY A 104 8.75 12.33 6.15
CA GLY A 104 10.03 12.48 6.82
C GLY A 104 10.30 11.47 7.93
N ARG A 105 9.35 10.59 8.25
CA ARG A 105 9.60 9.49 9.19
C ARG A 105 10.47 8.41 8.53
N THR A 106 11.14 7.65 9.37
CA THR A 106 11.89 6.47 8.95
C THR A 106 11.38 5.23 9.69
N VAL A 107 11.35 4.09 9.00
CA VAL A 107 11.03 2.78 9.57
C VAL A 107 12.26 1.90 9.44
N LYS A 108 12.69 1.31 10.55
CA LYS A 108 13.88 0.44 10.60
C LYS A 108 13.45 -1.02 10.54
N VAL A 109 13.74 -1.69 9.44
CA VAL A 109 13.34 -3.08 9.21
C VAL A 109 14.55 -4.01 9.34
N ALA A 110 14.47 -5.04 10.17
CA ALA A 110 15.53 -6.02 10.38
C ALA A 110 15.61 -7.02 9.22
N THR A 111 16.11 -6.56 8.07
CA THR A 111 16.23 -7.33 6.83
C THR A 111 17.34 -6.77 5.94
N THR A 112 17.57 -7.38 4.78
CA THR A 112 18.46 -6.84 3.72
C THR A 112 17.65 -6.10 2.67
N ALA A 113 18.29 -5.19 1.92
CA ALA A 113 17.61 -4.47 0.84
C ALA A 113 17.11 -5.43 -0.27
N ILE A 114 17.83 -6.51 -0.53
CA ILE A 114 17.42 -7.54 -1.51
C ILE A 114 16.12 -8.22 -1.05
N ASN A 115 16.05 -8.65 0.21
CA ASN A 115 14.86 -9.31 0.74
C ASN A 115 13.64 -8.37 0.77
N LEU A 116 13.85 -7.11 1.17
CA LEU A 116 12.78 -6.11 1.14
C LEU A 116 12.31 -5.87 -0.30
N PHE A 117 13.25 -5.73 -1.24
CA PHE A 117 12.91 -5.52 -2.66
C PHE A 117 12.07 -6.67 -3.22
N SER A 118 12.41 -7.93 -2.92
CA SER A 118 11.63 -9.10 -3.35
C SER A 118 10.20 -9.11 -2.81
N GLN A 119 9.93 -8.45 -1.67
CA GLN A 119 8.56 -8.31 -1.12
C GLN A 119 7.74 -7.23 -1.84
N ILE A 120 8.41 -6.22 -2.41
CA ILE A 120 7.76 -5.06 -3.03
C ILE A 120 7.99 -4.96 -4.54
N GLU A 121 8.63 -5.95 -5.17
CA GLU A 121 8.96 -5.95 -6.61
C GLU A 121 7.73 -5.94 -7.53
N ASN A 122 6.56 -6.32 -7.01
CA ASN A 122 5.29 -6.21 -7.73
C ASN A 122 4.79 -4.76 -7.88
N HIS A 123 5.43 -3.79 -7.22
CA HIS A 123 5.18 -2.36 -7.41
C HIS A 123 6.17 -1.79 -8.42
N PRO A 124 5.75 -1.50 -9.67
CA PRO A 124 6.66 -1.16 -10.77
C PRO A 124 7.41 0.16 -10.59
N THR A 125 7.02 0.98 -9.62
CA THR A 125 7.71 2.23 -9.29
C THR A 125 9.02 2.01 -8.56
N PHE A 126 9.17 0.88 -7.84
CA PHE A 126 10.40 0.57 -7.14
C PHE A 126 11.45 -0.05 -8.04
N PHE A 127 12.68 0.38 -7.83
CA PHE A 127 13.85 -0.27 -8.45
C PHE A 127 15.05 -0.21 -7.51
N ALA A 128 15.98 -1.14 -7.69
CA ALA A 128 17.21 -1.24 -6.91
C ALA A 128 18.41 -0.76 -7.73
N PRO A 129 18.84 0.51 -7.60
CA PRO A 129 20.01 1.02 -8.34
C PRO A 129 21.31 0.38 -7.88
N THR A 130 21.34 -0.17 -6.68
CA THR A 130 22.44 -0.97 -6.10
C THR A 130 21.86 -2.09 -5.25
N VAL A 131 22.68 -3.04 -4.84
CA VAL A 131 22.27 -4.15 -3.94
C VAL A 131 21.86 -3.70 -2.54
N LYS A 132 22.13 -2.44 -2.17
CA LYS A 132 21.85 -1.87 -0.84
C LYS A 132 20.84 -0.75 -0.84
N THR A 133 20.25 -0.45 -2.00
CA THR A 133 19.38 0.73 -2.15
C THR A 133 18.16 0.39 -2.96
N ILE A 134 17.00 0.82 -2.50
CA ILE A 134 15.73 0.75 -3.23
C ILE A 134 15.23 2.19 -3.38
N LEU A 135 14.85 2.59 -4.58
CA LEU A 135 14.29 3.91 -4.86
C LEU A 135 12.87 3.77 -5.41
N ASN A 136 12.02 4.72 -5.04
CA ASN A 136 10.72 4.91 -5.69
C ASN A 136 10.88 5.90 -6.84
N GLY A 137 10.72 5.44 -8.07
CA GLY A 137 10.87 6.23 -9.28
C GLY A 137 9.94 7.43 -9.37
N ARG A 138 8.79 7.38 -8.70
CA ARG A 138 7.82 8.47 -8.57
C ARG A 138 8.44 9.74 -7.97
N TYR A 139 9.44 9.60 -7.11
CA TYR A 139 10.07 10.70 -6.37
C TYR A 139 11.48 11.05 -6.86
N MET A 140 11.86 10.56 -8.03
CA MET A 140 13.09 11.01 -8.68
C MET A 140 12.88 12.42 -9.25
N GLU A 141 13.74 13.36 -8.88
CA GLU A 141 13.72 14.71 -9.43
C GLU A 141 14.59 14.83 -10.68
N LYS A 142 15.78 14.21 -10.65
CA LYS A 142 16.77 14.37 -11.72
C LYS A 142 17.69 13.16 -11.86
N LEU A 143 18.00 12.82 -13.09
CA LEU A 143 19.06 11.89 -13.46
C LEU A 143 20.32 12.65 -13.85
N GLY A 144 21.45 12.30 -13.24
CA GLY A 144 22.79 12.74 -13.62
C GLY A 144 23.61 11.60 -14.16
N PHE A 145 24.90 11.85 -14.44
CA PHE A 145 25.81 10.80 -14.82
C PHE A 145 25.99 9.82 -13.63
N ARG A 146 25.47 8.59 -13.80
CA ARG A 146 25.51 7.51 -12.80
C ARG A 146 24.97 7.88 -11.40
N LYS A 147 24.02 8.78 -11.32
CA LYS A 147 23.39 9.18 -10.07
C LYS A 147 21.93 9.58 -10.27
N VAL A 148 21.13 9.34 -9.24
CA VAL A 148 19.77 9.81 -9.12
C VAL A 148 19.72 10.88 -8.02
N ILE A 149 18.93 11.91 -8.23
CA ILE A 149 18.60 12.92 -7.21
C ILE A 149 17.12 12.76 -6.90
N MET A 150 16.79 12.54 -5.64
CA MET A 150 15.40 12.41 -5.16
C MET A 150 14.83 13.79 -4.84
N CYS A 151 13.51 13.87 -4.70
CA CYS A 151 12.77 15.12 -4.43
C CYS A 151 13.19 15.83 -3.12
N ASP A 152 13.78 15.11 -2.17
CA ASP A 152 14.39 15.67 -0.95
C ASP A 152 15.83 16.15 -1.14
N GLY A 153 16.37 16.07 -2.35
CA GLY A 153 17.73 16.45 -2.71
C GLY A 153 18.78 15.37 -2.45
N LYS A 154 18.41 14.23 -1.85
CA LYS A 154 19.35 13.12 -1.60
C LYS A 154 19.82 12.49 -2.91
N LYS A 155 21.09 12.11 -2.94
CA LYS A 155 21.75 11.60 -4.15
C LYS A 155 22.14 10.15 -3.94
N PHE A 156 21.78 9.30 -4.91
CA PHE A 156 22.11 7.88 -4.92
C PHE A 156 22.95 7.51 -6.14
N ALA A 157 23.86 6.56 -5.95
CA ALA A 157 24.59 5.96 -7.07
C ALA A 157 23.61 5.15 -7.95
N LEU A 158 23.83 5.19 -9.26
CA LEU A 158 23.04 4.45 -10.24
C LEU A 158 23.94 3.51 -11.04
N HIS A 159 23.66 2.19 -10.93
CA HIS A 159 24.35 1.22 -11.78
C HIS A 159 23.94 1.42 -13.24
N ARG A 160 24.88 1.19 -14.16
CA ARG A 160 24.66 1.44 -15.59
C ARG A 160 23.45 0.69 -16.16
N ASP A 161 23.17 -0.52 -15.67
CA ASP A 161 22.10 -1.38 -16.15
C ASP A 161 20.70 -0.84 -15.73
N CYS A 162 20.64 -0.01 -14.69
CA CYS A 162 19.41 0.62 -14.21
C CYS A 162 19.12 1.98 -14.90
N VAL A 163 20.05 2.52 -15.69
CA VAL A 163 19.89 3.87 -16.30
C VAL A 163 18.70 3.94 -17.25
N ALA A 164 18.50 2.92 -18.07
CA ALA A 164 17.38 2.88 -19.01
C ALA A 164 16.04 2.86 -18.30
N TYR A 165 15.91 2.02 -17.27
CA TYR A 165 14.70 1.91 -16.46
C TYR A 165 14.42 3.19 -15.66
N ALA A 166 15.44 3.77 -15.03
CA ALA A 166 15.31 5.03 -14.33
C ALA A 166 14.88 6.19 -15.24
N LYS A 167 15.34 6.23 -16.51
CA LYS A 167 14.88 7.20 -17.50
C LYS A 167 13.41 7.01 -17.86
N GLN A 168 12.97 5.77 -18.01
CA GLN A 168 11.57 5.45 -18.29
C GLN A 168 10.68 5.92 -17.15
N LEU A 169 11.01 5.59 -15.90
CA LEU A 169 10.25 6.03 -14.73
C LEU A 169 10.21 7.55 -14.60
N LEU A 170 11.35 8.22 -14.83
CA LEU A 170 11.39 9.68 -14.77
C LEU A 170 10.47 10.32 -15.84
N ALA A 171 10.43 9.78 -17.05
CA ALA A 171 9.54 10.25 -18.11
C ALA A 171 8.07 9.98 -17.79
N GLU A 172 7.75 8.87 -17.13
CA GLU A 172 6.38 8.48 -16.78
C GLU A 172 5.77 9.37 -15.70
N TYR A 173 6.57 9.73 -14.69
CA TYR A 173 6.06 10.47 -13.52
C TYR A 173 6.33 11.97 -13.54
N HIS A 174 7.15 12.48 -14.47
CA HIS A 174 7.55 13.90 -14.56
C HIS A 174 7.44 14.47 -15.97
N ALA A 175 6.58 13.87 -16.81
CA ALA A 175 6.28 14.38 -18.15
C ALA A 175 5.33 15.58 -18.12
#